data_6cb679c825518a34df1ad97de2d0d513
#
_entry.id   6cb679c825518a34df1ad97de2d0d513
#
_cell.length_a   1.000
_cell.length_b   1.000
_cell.length_c   1.000
_cell.angle_alpha   90.00
_cell.angle_beta   90.00
_cell.angle_gamma   90.00
#
_symmetry.space_group_name_H-M   'P 1'
#
loop_
_entity.id
_entity.type
_entity.pdbx_description
1 polymer ?
#
loop_
_entity_poly.entity_id
_entity_poly.type
_entity_poly.pdbx_seq_one_letter_code
_entity_poly.pdbx_strand_id
1 'polypeptide(L)'
;MVLLRAYLYDVFLYVNQSNIVCTGSRMKEAGTLSAAQTLWAHWRDGSTLENLSGDARPATRAEGYAIQARLTEVAGQSVSGWKIAATSKVGQAHINVSGPLAGRLLASQILEAGATVPSFGNRMRVAEPEMAFTLGKALGPRATAYAMDEVMAAVATLHPALEMPNSRFAKFTAAGEAQLVADCACAHHFMLGTAASDEWRKLDLSK
;
A
#
# COMPACT_ATOMS: atom_id res chain seq x y z
N MET A 1 -3.11 9.90 -5.22
CA MET A 1 -1.95 9.28 -5.92
C MET A 1 -2.11 7.77 -5.85
N VAL A 2 -1.95 7.07 -6.91
CA VAL A 2 -1.95 5.60 -6.97
C VAL A 2 -0.62 5.17 -7.57
N LEU A 3 0.08 4.30 -6.88
CA LEU A 3 1.37 3.75 -7.29
C LEU A 3 1.19 2.45 -8.04
N LEU A 4 1.98 2.27 -9.06
CA LEU A 4 1.98 1.11 -9.91
C LEU A 4 3.39 0.67 -10.24
N ARG A 5 3.77 -0.50 -9.73
CA ARG A 5 4.84 -1.27 -10.34
C ARG A 5 4.31 -1.87 -11.64
N ALA A 6 4.98 -1.62 -12.72
CA ALA A 6 4.91 -2.05 -14.12
C ALA A 6 3.89 -3.14 -14.61
N TYR A 7 2.67 -3.25 -14.08
CA TYR A 7 1.62 -4.10 -14.64
C TYR A 7 0.24 -3.45 -14.46
N LEU A 8 -0.19 -2.71 -15.45
CA LEU A 8 -1.50 -2.03 -15.47
C LEU A 8 -2.70 -2.98 -15.25
N TYR A 9 -2.60 -4.24 -15.60
CA TYR A 9 -3.70 -5.21 -15.48
C TYR A 9 -4.13 -5.50 -14.05
N ASP A 10 -3.21 -5.50 -13.07
CA ASP A 10 -3.52 -5.86 -11.69
C ASP A 10 -4.11 -4.70 -10.88
N VAL A 11 -3.95 -3.46 -11.34
CA VAL A 11 -4.49 -2.25 -10.68
C VAL A 11 -6.00 -2.17 -10.73
N PHE A 12 -6.63 -2.74 -11.74
CA PHE A 12 -8.07 -2.71 -11.95
C PHE A 12 -8.88 -3.34 -10.83
N LEU A 13 -8.36 -4.40 -10.25
CA LEU A 13 -8.99 -5.07 -9.11
C LEU A 13 -8.88 -4.24 -7.82
N TYR A 14 -7.89 -3.34 -7.72
CA TYR A 14 -7.53 -2.68 -6.47
C TYR A 14 -8.24 -1.36 -6.22
N VAL A 15 -8.55 -0.56 -7.24
CA VAL A 15 -9.37 0.64 -7.05
C VAL A 15 -10.75 0.26 -6.47
N ASN A 16 -11.24 -0.93 -6.82
CA ASN A 16 -12.49 -1.46 -6.27
C ASN A 16 -12.33 -2.06 -4.85
N GLN A 17 -11.15 -2.57 -4.49
CA GLN A 17 -10.91 -3.19 -3.18
C GLN A 17 -10.52 -2.18 -2.10
N SER A 18 -9.95 -1.03 -2.45
CA SER A 18 -9.62 0.03 -1.50
C SER A 18 -10.85 0.71 -0.88
N ASN A 19 -12.02 0.51 -1.48
CA ASN A 19 -13.33 0.86 -0.93
C ASN A 19 -14.06 -0.35 -0.33
N ILE A 20 -13.34 -1.41 0.08
CA ILE A 20 -13.95 -2.50 0.84
C ILE A 20 -14.53 -1.90 2.11
N VAL A 21 -15.81 -1.61 2.06
CA VAL A 21 -16.64 -1.58 3.26
C VAL A 21 -16.49 -2.97 3.86
N CYS A 22 -15.90 -3.07 5.04
CA CYS A 22 -15.60 -4.33 5.72
C CYS A 22 -16.90 -5.02 6.16
N THR A 23 -17.76 -5.37 5.21
CA THR A 23 -18.91 -6.25 5.44
C THR A 23 -18.38 -7.67 5.49
N GLY A 24 -18.11 -8.16 6.68
CA GLY A 24 -17.65 -9.55 6.89
C GLY A 24 -16.44 -9.74 7.80
N SER A 25 -15.87 -8.68 8.38
CA SER A 25 -14.86 -8.83 9.42
C SER A 25 -15.44 -9.53 10.64
N ARG A 26 -14.84 -10.65 11.03
CA ARG A 26 -15.16 -11.34 12.30
C ARG A 26 -14.42 -10.73 13.48
N MET A 27 -13.42 -9.88 13.22
CA MET A 27 -12.69 -9.21 14.29
C MET A 27 -13.60 -8.21 15.01
N LYS A 28 -13.54 -8.22 16.33
CA LYS A 28 -14.17 -7.20 17.17
C LYS A 28 -13.46 -5.85 16.97
N GLU A 29 -14.19 -4.77 17.10
CA GLU A 29 -13.65 -3.40 17.00
C GLU A 29 -12.43 -3.18 17.91
N ALA A 30 -12.48 -3.67 19.15
CA ALA A 30 -11.38 -3.59 20.11
C ALA A 30 -10.11 -4.28 19.62
N GLY A 31 -10.24 -5.44 18.97
CA GLY A 31 -9.09 -6.15 18.39
C GLY A 31 -8.48 -5.41 17.20
N THR A 32 -9.33 -4.87 16.33
CA THR A 32 -8.90 -4.05 15.19
C THR A 32 -8.15 -2.79 15.66
N LEU A 33 -8.68 -2.10 16.67
CA LEU A 33 -8.03 -0.93 17.26
C LEU A 33 -6.70 -1.28 17.92
N SER A 34 -6.67 -2.35 18.72
CA SER A 34 -5.44 -2.84 19.38
C SER A 34 -4.34 -3.18 18.37
N ALA A 35 -4.71 -3.87 17.27
CA ALA A 35 -3.78 -4.17 16.19
C ALA A 35 -3.20 -2.90 15.54
N ALA A 36 -4.05 -1.93 15.22
CA ALA A 36 -3.63 -0.67 14.64
C ALA A 36 -2.70 0.14 15.56
N GLN A 37 -3.03 0.20 16.86
CA GLN A 37 -2.19 0.86 17.87
C GLN A 37 -0.82 0.18 18.02
N THR A 38 -0.80 -1.16 18.00
CA THR A 38 0.45 -1.93 18.07
C THR A 38 1.33 -1.65 16.86
N LEU A 39 0.77 -1.76 15.64
CA LEU A 39 1.53 -1.51 14.41
C LEU A 39 2.04 -0.06 14.35
N TRP A 40 1.22 0.91 14.76
CA TRP A 40 1.61 2.32 14.77
C TRP A 40 2.72 2.61 15.79
N ALA A 41 2.67 1.99 16.98
CA ALA A 41 3.74 2.10 17.96
C ALA A 41 5.08 1.60 17.39
N HIS A 42 5.10 0.39 16.82
CA HIS A 42 6.29 -0.16 16.16
C HIS A 42 6.78 0.70 14.99
N TRP A 43 5.85 1.31 14.25
CA TRP A 43 6.20 2.23 13.15
C TRP A 43 6.98 3.44 13.67
N ARG A 44 6.45 4.15 14.69
CA ARG A 44 7.09 5.32 15.29
C ARG A 44 8.43 4.99 15.95
N ASP A 45 8.49 3.86 16.62
CA ASP A 45 9.65 3.49 17.45
C ASP A 45 10.75 2.80 16.62
N GLY A 46 10.51 2.54 15.31
CA GLY A 46 11.43 1.81 14.44
C GLY A 46 11.70 0.37 14.91
N SER A 47 10.79 -0.18 15.70
CA SER A 47 10.89 -1.54 16.25
C SER A 47 10.06 -2.53 15.44
N THR A 48 10.20 -3.82 15.74
CA THR A 48 9.45 -4.88 15.06
C THR A 48 8.79 -5.83 16.03
N LEU A 49 7.77 -6.55 15.56
CA LEU A 49 7.11 -7.64 16.26
C LEU A 49 7.17 -8.91 15.40
N GLU A 50 7.05 -10.07 16.02
CA GLU A 50 6.99 -11.33 15.28
C GLU A 50 5.60 -11.51 14.62
N ASN A 51 4.54 -11.28 15.37
CA ASN A 51 3.15 -11.38 14.92
C ASN A 51 2.24 -10.52 15.79
N LEU A 52 1.11 -10.08 15.24
CA LEU A 52 -0.05 -9.69 16.04
C LEU A 52 -0.60 -10.93 16.76
N SER A 53 -1.15 -10.79 17.95
CA SER A 53 -1.56 -11.92 18.79
C SER A 53 -3.02 -11.81 19.26
N GLY A 54 -3.59 -12.93 19.67
CA GLY A 54 -4.96 -13.00 20.21
C GLY A 54 -6.01 -12.37 19.30
N ASP A 55 -6.91 -11.61 19.88
CA ASP A 55 -8.00 -10.92 19.15
C ASP A 55 -7.51 -9.80 18.20
N ALA A 56 -6.24 -9.41 18.28
CA ALA A 56 -5.63 -8.41 17.39
C ALA A 56 -5.07 -9.03 16.10
N ARG A 57 -4.96 -10.35 15.98
CA ARG A 57 -4.41 -11.03 14.81
C ARG A 57 -5.46 -11.21 13.72
N PRO A 58 -5.31 -10.59 12.54
CA PRO A 58 -6.23 -10.80 11.44
C PRO A 58 -6.06 -12.18 10.83
N ALA A 59 -7.17 -12.82 10.46
CA ALA A 59 -7.22 -14.11 9.77
C ALA A 59 -7.48 -13.96 8.27
N THR A 60 -8.05 -12.84 7.85
CA THR A 60 -8.47 -12.61 6.47
C THR A 60 -7.91 -11.29 5.93
N ARG A 61 -7.81 -11.18 4.60
CA ARG A 61 -7.44 -9.94 3.91
C ARG A 61 -8.37 -8.78 4.28
N ALA A 62 -9.67 -9.03 4.42
CA ALA A 62 -10.65 -8.02 4.81
C ALA A 62 -10.38 -7.46 6.22
N GLU A 63 -10.03 -8.32 7.16
CA GLU A 63 -9.63 -7.91 8.51
C GLU A 63 -8.32 -7.11 8.49
N GLY A 64 -7.36 -7.52 7.66
CA GLY A 64 -6.12 -6.74 7.43
C GLY A 64 -6.41 -5.33 6.93
N TYR A 65 -7.32 -5.16 5.95
CA TYR A 65 -7.73 -3.83 5.46
C TYR A 65 -8.49 -3.02 6.51
N ALA A 66 -9.28 -3.66 7.37
CA ALA A 66 -9.94 -2.99 8.49
C ALA A 66 -8.92 -2.40 9.47
N ILE A 67 -7.88 -3.18 9.83
CA ILE A 67 -6.77 -2.71 10.68
C ILE A 67 -6.01 -1.58 9.99
N GLN A 68 -5.69 -1.71 8.70
CA GLN A 68 -5.00 -0.68 7.92
C GLN A 68 -5.78 0.65 7.88
N ALA A 69 -7.12 0.59 7.76
CA ALA A 69 -7.97 1.77 7.86
C ALA A 69 -7.89 2.42 9.24
N ARG A 70 -7.98 1.62 10.29
CA ARG A 70 -7.90 2.10 11.67
C ARG A 70 -6.51 2.63 12.03
N LEU A 71 -5.45 2.08 11.45
CA LEU A 71 -4.08 2.59 11.62
C LEU A 71 -3.96 4.05 11.16
N THR A 72 -4.60 4.40 10.05
CA THR A 72 -4.63 5.79 9.56
C THR A 72 -5.25 6.75 10.59
N GLU A 73 -6.35 6.32 11.23
CA GLU A 73 -7.01 7.10 12.28
C GLU A 73 -6.14 7.23 13.53
N VAL A 74 -5.55 6.11 13.97
CA VAL A 74 -4.63 6.08 15.13
C VAL A 74 -3.40 6.94 14.89
N ALA A 75 -2.89 6.96 13.67
CA ALA A 75 -1.77 7.82 13.28
C ALA A 75 -2.12 9.31 13.26
N GLY A 76 -3.40 9.66 13.18
CA GLY A 76 -3.86 11.05 13.04
C GLY A 76 -3.39 11.69 11.72
N GLN A 77 -3.22 10.89 10.67
CA GLN A 77 -2.68 11.34 9.39
C GLN A 77 -3.65 11.05 8.23
N SER A 78 -3.61 11.91 7.21
CA SER A 78 -4.33 11.67 5.97
C SER A 78 -3.62 10.64 5.10
N VAL A 79 -4.40 9.96 4.26
CA VAL A 79 -3.89 9.11 3.19
C VAL A 79 -3.55 9.98 1.99
N SER A 80 -2.30 10.02 1.58
CA SER A 80 -1.84 10.74 0.40
C SER A 80 -1.90 9.91 -0.88
N GLY A 81 -1.91 8.58 -0.73
CA GLY A 81 -1.97 7.68 -1.87
C GLY A 81 -1.93 6.22 -1.46
N TRP A 82 -1.74 5.39 -2.46
CA TRP A 82 -1.69 3.94 -2.32
C TRP A 82 -0.50 3.39 -3.07
N LYS A 83 0.19 2.43 -2.49
CA LYS A 83 1.17 1.59 -3.18
C LYS A 83 0.56 0.21 -3.46
N ILE A 84 1.05 -0.48 -4.46
CA ILE A 84 0.61 -1.84 -4.79
C ILE A 84 1.81 -2.78 -4.73
N ALA A 85 1.85 -3.62 -3.72
CA ALA A 85 2.88 -4.63 -3.55
C ALA A 85 2.53 -5.93 -4.28
N ALA A 86 3.54 -6.75 -4.59
CA ALA A 86 3.40 -8.10 -5.13
C ALA A 86 2.59 -8.16 -6.44
N THR A 87 2.85 -7.24 -7.36
CA THR A 87 2.18 -7.20 -8.67
C THR A 87 2.57 -8.35 -9.59
N SER A 88 3.71 -9.02 -9.35
CA SER A 88 4.18 -10.17 -10.13
C SER A 88 3.96 -11.50 -9.40
N LYS A 89 3.83 -12.61 -10.14
CA LYS A 89 3.74 -13.95 -9.55
C LYS A 89 4.96 -14.32 -8.70
N VAL A 90 6.15 -13.85 -9.09
CA VAL A 90 7.38 -14.05 -8.31
C VAL A 90 7.30 -13.28 -6.99
N GLY A 91 6.86 -12.02 -7.01
CA GLY A 91 6.65 -11.22 -5.80
C GLY A 91 5.58 -11.84 -4.89
N GLN A 92 4.46 -12.34 -5.45
CA GLN A 92 3.42 -13.03 -4.69
C GLN A 92 3.96 -14.28 -3.99
N ALA A 93 4.73 -15.10 -4.71
CA ALA A 93 5.36 -16.30 -4.14
C ALA A 93 6.39 -15.95 -3.05
N HIS A 94 7.16 -14.88 -3.25
CA HIS A 94 8.19 -14.44 -2.30
C HIS A 94 7.63 -14.12 -0.90
N ILE A 95 6.49 -13.46 -0.85
CA ILE A 95 5.84 -13.08 0.42
C ILE A 95 4.62 -13.95 0.75
N ASN A 96 4.41 -15.03 0.00
CA ASN A 96 3.35 -16.01 0.19
C ASN A 96 1.94 -15.37 0.27
N VAL A 97 1.58 -14.64 -0.79
CA VAL A 97 0.26 -13.99 -0.92
C VAL A 97 -0.47 -14.46 -2.17
N SER A 98 -1.80 -14.38 -2.15
CA SER A 98 -2.67 -14.88 -3.23
C SER A 98 -2.82 -13.92 -4.42
N GLY A 99 -2.36 -12.68 -4.27
CA GLY A 99 -2.46 -11.62 -5.27
C GLY A 99 -1.80 -10.34 -4.78
N PRO A 100 -1.85 -9.25 -5.58
CA PRO A 100 -1.31 -7.97 -5.18
C PRO A 100 -1.95 -7.42 -3.90
N LEU A 101 -1.23 -6.60 -3.14
CA LEU A 101 -1.68 -5.97 -1.91
C LEU A 101 -1.64 -4.46 -2.03
N ALA A 102 -2.74 -3.78 -1.66
CA ALA A 102 -2.74 -2.33 -1.57
C ALA A 102 -2.29 -1.87 -0.17
N GLY A 103 -1.37 -0.92 -0.13
CA GLY A 103 -0.90 -0.28 1.11
C GLY A 103 -1.17 1.23 1.09
N ARG A 104 -1.67 1.77 2.20
CA ARG A 104 -1.85 3.22 2.35
C ARG A 104 -0.51 3.90 2.55
N LEU A 105 -0.31 5.01 1.85
CA LEU A 105 0.78 5.94 2.05
C LEU A 105 0.27 7.12 2.88
N LEU A 106 0.82 7.29 4.07
CA LEU A 106 0.48 8.39 4.97
C LEU A 106 1.17 9.69 4.53
N ALA A 107 0.56 10.83 4.83
CA ALA A 107 1.07 12.13 4.39
C ALA A 107 2.53 12.39 4.80
N SER A 108 2.90 12.01 6.02
CA SER A 108 4.27 12.20 6.54
C SER A 108 5.34 11.34 5.86
N GLN A 109 4.93 10.35 5.06
CA GLN A 109 5.85 9.45 4.36
C GLN A 109 6.18 9.90 2.96
N ILE A 110 5.45 10.87 2.43
CA ILE A 110 5.68 11.39 1.09
C ILE A 110 6.82 12.40 1.15
N LEU A 111 7.86 12.13 0.42
CA LEU A 111 9.06 12.97 0.32
C LEU A 111 9.11 13.62 -1.06
N GLU A 112 9.63 14.84 -1.13
CA GLU A 112 9.91 15.51 -2.38
C GLU A 112 11.15 14.92 -3.06
N ALA A 113 11.24 15.05 -4.38
CA ALA A 113 12.40 14.63 -5.16
C ALA A 113 13.69 15.30 -4.64
N GLY A 114 14.70 14.48 -4.39
CA GLY A 114 16.00 14.95 -3.87
C GLY A 114 16.06 15.08 -2.34
N ALA A 115 15.00 14.81 -1.62
CA ALA A 115 15.03 14.80 -0.16
C ALA A 115 15.91 13.66 0.37
N THR A 116 16.53 13.90 1.53
CA THR A 116 17.22 12.83 2.26
C THR A 116 16.20 11.91 2.91
N VAL A 117 16.29 10.61 2.61
CA VAL A 117 15.41 9.59 3.20
C VAL A 117 15.87 9.25 4.60
N PRO A 118 15.02 9.41 5.64
CA PRO A 118 15.36 8.95 6.97
C PRO A 118 15.54 7.42 6.99
N SER A 119 16.68 6.95 7.47
CA SER A 119 16.98 5.50 7.57
C SER A 119 16.61 4.91 8.92
N PHE A 120 16.18 5.73 9.87
CA PHE A 120 15.81 5.29 11.21
C PHE A 120 14.70 4.22 11.14
N GLY A 121 14.93 3.10 11.80
CA GLY A 121 13.98 2.00 11.87
C GLY A 121 13.76 1.22 10.57
N ASN A 122 14.29 1.67 9.42
CA ASN A 122 14.17 0.92 8.17
C ASN A 122 15.15 -0.27 8.16
N ARG A 123 14.60 -1.47 8.25
CA ARG A 123 15.35 -2.73 8.30
C ARG A 123 15.45 -3.40 6.94
N MET A 124 14.52 -3.15 6.03
CA MET A 124 14.53 -3.75 4.70
C MET A 124 15.66 -3.19 3.84
N ARG A 125 15.99 -1.89 3.99
CA ARG A 125 17.08 -1.20 3.27
C ARG A 125 17.03 -1.41 1.77
N VAL A 126 15.82 -1.36 1.22
CA VAL A 126 15.52 -1.50 -0.20
C VAL A 126 15.03 -0.16 -0.71
N ALA A 127 15.40 0.17 -1.95
CA ALA A 127 14.81 1.23 -2.73
C ALA A 127 14.23 0.62 -4.01
N GLU A 128 12.94 0.77 -4.22
CA GLU A 128 12.22 0.21 -5.36
C GLU A 128 11.87 1.35 -6.33
N PRO A 129 12.35 1.29 -7.59
CA PRO A 129 11.90 2.22 -8.61
C PRO A 129 10.44 1.93 -8.95
N GLU A 130 9.62 2.96 -9.01
CA GLU A 130 8.18 2.88 -9.20
C GLU A 130 7.69 3.88 -10.25
N MET A 131 6.52 3.60 -10.82
CA MET A 131 5.74 4.55 -11.58
C MET A 131 4.53 4.98 -10.76
N ALA A 132 4.39 6.26 -10.48
CA ALA A 132 3.28 6.81 -9.74
C ALA A 132 2.31 7.55 -10.64
N PHE A 133 1.02 7.25 -10.54
CA PHE A 133 -0.03 7.95 -11.27
C PHE A 133 -0.80 8.87 -10.33
N THR A 134 -0.99 10.11 -10.76
CA THR A 134 -1.92 11.02 -10.10
C THR A 134 -3.25 11.01 -10.84
N LEU A 135 -4.35 10.80 -10.12
CA LEU A 135 -5.68 10.85 -10.71
C LEU A 135 -6.19 12.28 -10.77
N GLY A 136 -6.65 12.70 -11.93
CA GLY A 136 -7.35 13.99 -12.14
C GLY A 136 -8.85 13.87 -11.97
N LYS A 137 -9.40 12.64 -11.99
CA LYS A 137 -10.81 12.34 -11.79
C LYS A 137 -10.95 11.24 -10.74
N ALA A 138 -11.95 11.37 -9.88
CA ALA A 138 -12.27 10.33 -8.93
C ALA A 138 -12.82 9.08 -9.63
N LEU A 139 -12.34 7.92 -9.21
CA LEU A 139 -12.91 6.62 -9.56
C LEU A 139 -13.68 6.11 -8.33
N GLY A 140 -15.00 6.32 -8.34
CA GLY A 140 -15.87 5.95 -7.22
C GLY A 140 -16.08 4.44 -7.08
N PRO A 141 -16.54 3.95 -5.92
CA PRO A 141 -16.87 2.54 -5.74
C PRO A 141 -18.03 2.14 -6.67
N ARG A 142 -17.90 0.98 -7.33
CA ARG A 142 -18.94 0.37 -8.13
C ARG A 142 -18.81 -1.16 -8.14
N ALA A 143 -19.90 -1.87 -8.48
CA ALA A 143 -19.93 -3.34 -8.47
C ALA A 143 -19.06 -3.97 -9.58
N THR A 144 -18.87 -3.28 -10.69
CA THR A 144 -18.07 -3.77 -11.83
C THR A 144 -16.68 -3.14 -11.83
N ALA A 145 -15.66 -3.90 -12.21
CA ALA A 145 -14.32 -3.36 -12.39
C ALA A 145 -14.31 -2.23 -13.44
N TYR A 146 -13.42 -1.26 -13.27
CA TYR A 146 -13.16 -0.25 -14.29
C TYR A 146 -12.41 -0.88 -15.47
N ALA A 147 -12.71 -0.49 -16.68
CA ALA A 147 -11.94 -0.85 -17.86
C ALA A 147 -10.62 -0.04 -17.91
N MET A 148 -9.61 -0.54 -18.64
CA MET A 148 -8.28 0.09 -18.73
C MET A 148 -8.38 1.54 -19.23
N ASP A 149 -9.15 1.74 -20.28
CA ASP A 149 -9.37 3.06 -20.87
C ASP A 149 -10.06 4.04 -19.91
N GLU A 150 -11.00 3.57 -19.09
CA GLU A 150 -11.65 4.40 -18.05
C GLU A 150 -10.63 4.87 -17.00
N VAL A 151 -9.75 3.96 -16.54
CA VAL A 151 -8.70 4.33 -15.56
C VAL A 151 -7.68 5.25 -16.20
N MET A 152 -7.22 4.96 -17.41
CA MET A 152 -6.27 5.82 -18.12
C MET A 152 -6.84 7.21 -18.41
N ALA A 153 -8.14 7.32 -18.68
CA ALA A 153 -8.83 8.61 -18.82
C ALA A 153 -8.97 9.38 -17.51
N ALA A 154 -8.87 8.70 -16.37
CA ALA A 154 -8.85 9.34 -15.05
C ALA A 154 -7.45 9.78 -14.60
N VAL A 155 -6.38 9.25 -15.20
CA VAL A 155 -5.00 9.63 -14.87
C VAL A 155 -4.70 11.02 -15.42
N ALA A 156 -4.23 11.90 -14.53
CA ALA A 156 -3.73 13.23 -14.89
C ALA A 156 -2.25 13.19 -15.28
N THR A 157 -1.40 12.65 -14.43
CA THR A 157 0.07 12.67 -14.61
C THR A 157 0.70 11.33 -14.23
N LEU A 158 1.84 11.04 -14.85
CA LEU A 158 2.77 9.97 -14.48
C LEU A 158 4.02 10.60 -13.85
N HIS A 159 4.55 9.96 -12.82
CA HIS A 159 5.77 10.38 -12.15
C HIS A 159 6.71 9.17 -11.99
N PRO A 160 8.01 9.29 -12.26
CA PRO A 160 8.98 8.37 -11.70
C PRO A 160 8.98 8.52 -10.18
N ALA A 161 9.16 7.44 -9.47
CA ALA A 161 9.12 7.46 -8.02
C ALA A 161 10.08 6.43 -7.41
N LEU A 162 10.36 6.57 -6.12
CA LEU A 162 11.11 5.59 -5.33
C LEU A 162 10.30 5.24 -4.09
N GLU A 163 10.06 3.97 -3.89
CA GLU A 163 9.56 3.47 -2.61
C GLU A 163 10.73 2.91 -1.77
N MET A 164 10.74 3.24 -0.49
CA MET A 164 11.61 2.66 0.51
C MET A 164 10.75 1.89 1.51
N PRO A 165 10.36 0.64 1.16
CA PRO A 165 9.45 -0.14 2.00
C PRO A 165 10.08 -0.49 3.34
N ASN A 166 9.24 -0.72 4.34
CA ASN A 166 9.65 -1.27 5.61
C ASN A 166 8.47 -1.99 6.27
N SER A 167 8.71 -3.17 6.83
CA SER A 167 7.70 -3.90 7.58
C SER A 167 7.89 -3.74 9.07
N ARG A 168 6.77 -3.71 9.80
CA ARG A 168 6.75 -3.81 11.26
C ARG A 168 6.88 -5.25 11.74
N PHE A 169 6.81 -6.22 10.82
CA PHE A 169 7.08 -7.63 11.15
C PHE A 169 8.55 -7.99 10.95
N ALA A 170 9.18 -8.61 11.96
CA ALA A 170 10.59 -9.00 11.94
C ALA A 170 10.89 -9.98 10.80
N LYS A 171 9.93 -10.87 10.49
CA LYS A 171 9.98 -11.83 9.38
C LYS A 171 8.78 -11.61 8.46
N PHE A 172 8.78 -10.50 7.73
CA PHE A 172 7.63 -10.09 6.91
C PHE A 172 7.21 -11.15 5.88
N THR A 173 8.14 -11.89 5.30
CA THR A 173 7.84 -12.98 4.34
C THR A 173 7.08 -14.15 4.97
N ALA A 174 7.13 -14.29 6.30
CA ALA A 174 6.43 -15.32 7.07
C ALA A 174 5.22 -14.79 7.84
N ALA A 175 4.96 -13.47 7.80
CA ALA A 175 3.87 -12.86 8.57
C ALA A 175 2.48 -13.34 8.11
N GLY A 176 2.33 -13.65 6.83
CA GLY A 176 1.07 -14.03 6.20
C GLY A 176 0.29 -12.85 5.67
N GLU A 177 -0.51 -13.11 4.64
CA GLU A 177 -1.20 -12.10 3.83
C GLU A 177 -2.00 -11.08 4.65
N ALA A 178 -2.82 -11.57 5.60
CA ALA A 178 -3.69 -10.70 6.39
C ALA A 178 -2.89 -9.70 7.25
N GLN A 179 -1.78 -10.14 7.85
CA GLN A 179 -0.91 -9.27 8.63
C GLN A 179 -0.13 -8.29 7.75
N LEU A 180 0.35 -8.73 6.56
CA LEU A 180 1.00 -7.83 5.61
C LEU A 180 0.06 -6.73 5.13
N VAL A 181 -1.21 -7.05 4.86
CA VAL A 181 -2.24 -6.05 4.54
C VAL A 181 -2.44 -5.08 5.71
N ALA A 182 -2.55 -5.59 6.95
CA ALA A 182 -2.68 -4.73 8.14
C ALA A 182 -1.50 -3.76 8.29
N ASP A 183 -0.31 -4.19 7.89
CA ASP A 183 0.95 -3.45 7.90
C ASP A 183 1.14 -2.56 6.64
N CYS A 184 0.05 -2.11 6.03
CA CYS A 184 0.06 -1.30 4.81
C CYS A 184 0.90 -1.90 3.67
N ALA A 185 0.97 -3.23 3.56
CA ALA A 185 1.79 -3.93 2.57
C ALA A 185 3.26 -3.45 2.57
N CYS A 186 3.83 -3.27 3.75
CA CYS A 186 5.18 -2.73 3.99
C CYS A 186 5.39 -1.29 3.54
N ALA A 187 4.33 -0.51 3.27
CA ALA A 187 4.48 0.90 2.93
C ALA A 187 5.29 1.66 4.01
N HIS A 188 6.20 2.51 3.56
CA HIS A 188 6.99 3.37 4.44
C HIS A 188 7.29 4.70 3.72
N HIS A 189 8.55 5.07 3.50
CA HIS A 189 8.84 6.30 2.77
C HIS A 189 8.62 6.16 1.27
N PHE A 190 8.15 7.25 0.69
CA PHE A 190 7.87 7.32 -0.73
C PHE A 190 8.31 8.68 -1.28
N MET A 191 9.16 8.67 -2.28
CA MET A 191 9.64 9.88 -2.96
C MET A 191 8.98 10.01 -4.31
N LEU A 192 8.25 11.12 -4.52
CA LEU A 192 7.59 11.42 -5.78
C LEU A 192 8.50 12.31 -6.63
N GLY A 193 8.83 11.87 -7.84
CA GLY A 193 9.58 12.63 -8.81
C GLY A 193 8.73 13.67 -9.55
N THR A 194 9.36 14.45 -10.41
CA THR A 194 8.67 15.41 -11.27
C THR A 194 7.76 14.71 -12.28
N ALA A 195 6.62 15.31 -12.60
CA ALA A 195 5.71 14.77 -13.61
C ALA A 195 6.44 14.61 -14.97
N ALA A 196 6.27 13.44 -15.57
CA ALA A 196 6.71 13.17 -16.93
C ALA A 196 5.91 14.01 -17.93
N SER A 197 6.50 14.32 -19.09
CA SER A 197 5.77 14.95 -20.19
C SER A 197 4.67 14.00 -20.69
N ASP A 198 3.61 14.51 -21.31
CA ASP A 198 2.48 13.70 -21.80
C ASP A 198 2.87 12.64 -22.85
N GLU A 199 4.10 12.67 -23.34
CA GLU A 199 4.63 11.64 -24.25
C GLU A 199 4.64 10.24 -23.63
N TRP A 200 4.63 10.12 -22.29
CA TRP A 200 4.52 8.83 -21.60
C TRP A 200 3.29 8.03 -22.01
N ARG A 201 2.22 8.70 -22.46
CA ARG A 201 0.98 8.03 -22.92
C ARG A 201 1.17 7.21 -24.20
N LYS A 202 2.27 7.42 -24.90
CA LYS A 202 2.66 6.68 -26.11
C LYS A 202 3.58 5.49 -25.81
N LEU A 203 4.04 5.37 -24.57
CA LEU A 203 4.95 4.29 -24.16
C LEU A 203 4.18 3.01 -23.83
N ASP A 204 4.79 1.90 -24.14
CA ASP A 204 4.35 0.60 -23.64
C ASP A 204 4.93 0.39 -22.22
N LEU A 205 4.11 0.68 -21.22
CA LEU A 205 4.51 0.57 -19.81
C LEU A 205 4.51 -0.89 -19.29
N SER A 206 4.27 -1.89 -20.15
CA SER A 206 4.32 -3.30 -19.77
C SER A 206 5.71 -3.93 -19.91
N LYS A 207 6.70 -3.17 -20.43
CA LYS A 207 8.07 -3.63 -20.72
C LYS A 207 9.07 -3.10 -19.75
#